data_e4c51a7173bafbf108bbc39d76fbd109
#
_entry.id   e4c51a7173bafbf108bbc39d76fbd109
#
_cell.length_a   1.000
_cell.length_b   1.000
_cell.length_c   1.000
_cell.angle_alpha   90.00
_cell.angle_beta   90.00
_cell.angle_gamma   90.00
#
_symmetry.space_group_name_H-M   'P 1'
#
loop_
_entity.id
_entity.type
_entity.pdbx_description
1 polymer ?
#
loop_
_entity_poly.entity_id
_entity_poly.type
_entity_poly.pdbx_seq_one_letter_code
_entity_poly.pdbx_strand_id
1 'polypeptide(L)'
;MPSDVPAARQAVRVLTYLAAQAGPSPAAAVAQGLGLPRSTVYHLLSVLVDEGFVTHLPEEHRYGLGTASLALGSAYARQAPLARLARPVVARLVESTGESAHLAVLNGREVLYLVEQRAPRRPTLVTDVDVRLPAHLTASGRAVLAGLPAAQVRALFPNAAAFADRTGVGPLSLSALREILRGVRRRGWAEEDGEVTPGLASVAHAAVDHTGLPVAGIALTFWADDAPPARRAELAAAVGRAATEVSRRLGARESPAPPR
;
A
#
# COMPACT_ATOMS: atom_id res chain seq x y z
N MET A 1 -23.39 22.00 8.60
CA MET A 1 -22.09 22.60 9.02
C MET A 1 -21.29 21.52 9.70
N PRO A 2 -20.08 21.19 9.26
CA PRO A 2 -19.24 20.30 10.04
C PRO A 2 -18.95 20.98 11.39
N SER A 3 -19.26 20.30 12.50
CA SER A 3 -18.94 20.80 13.84
C SER A 3 -17.43 20.88 13.97
N ASP A 4 -16.88 22.08 14.12
CA ASP A 4 -15.45 22.25 14.42
C ASP A 4 -15.26 22.15 15.94
N VAL A 5 -14.49 21.15 16.38
CA VAL A 5 -14.08 20.97 17.78
C VAL A 5 -12.56 21.17 17.84
N PRO A 6 -12.10 22.41 18.03
CA PRO A 6 -10.68 22.76 17.89
C PRO A 6 -9.75 21.91 18.80
N ALA A 7 -10.17 21.63 20.03
CA ALA A 7 -9.38 20.82 20.97
C ALA A 7 -9.20 19.38 20.49
N ALA A 8 -10.25 18.75 19.99
CA ALA A 8 -10.16 17.39 19.43
C ALA A 8 -9.24 17.34 18.21
N ARG A 9 -9.36 18.33 17.31
CA ARG A 9 -8.49 18.45 16.13
C ARG A 9 -7.03 18.63 16.53
N GLN A 10 -6.75 19.46 17.53
CA GLN A 10 -5.40 19.70 18.02
C GLN A 10 -4.82 18.45 18.71
N ALA A 11 -5.60 17.71 19.50
CA ALA A 11 -5.16 16.45 20.11
C ALA A 11 -4.75 15.42 19.04
N VAL A 12 -5.57 15.23 17.99
CA VAL A 12 -5.24 14.34 16.86
C VAL A 12 -3.96 14.81 16.14
N ARG A 13 -3.76 16.12 15.95
CA ARG A 13 -2.54 16.66 15.36
C ARG A 13 -1.29 16.39 16.23
N VAL A 14 -1.41 16.44 17.55
CA VAL A 14 -0.30 16.06 18.47
C VAL A 14 0.08 14.59 18.28
N LEU A 15 -0.91 13.68 18.27
CA LEU A 15 -0.66 12.25 18.04
C LEU A 15 0.00 11.99 16.68
N THR A 16 -0.52 12.62 15.62
CA THR A 16 0.03 12.49 14.27
C THR A 16 1.46 13.04 14.19
N TYR A 17 1.75 14.15 14.89
CA TYR A 17 3.10 14.70 14.96
C TYR A 17 4.08 13.72 15.64
N LEU A 18 3.70 13.19 16.82
CA LEU A 18 4.53 12.21 17.53
C LEU A 18 4.76 10.93 16.74
N ALA A 19 3.73 10.44 16.03
CA ALA A 19 3.83 9.27 15.17
C ALA A 19 4.80 9.43 13.99
N ALA A 20 5.00 10.66 13.52
CA ALA A 20 5.90 10.96 12.42
C ALA A 20 7.39 11.14 12.86
N GLN A 21 7.66 11.14 14.17
CA GLN A 21 9.03 11.28 14.69
C GLN A 21 9.71 9.91 14.79
N ALA A 22 11.03 9.89 14.65
CA ALA A 22 11.83 8.68 14.85
C ALA A 22 11.90 8.20 16.32
N GLY A 23 11.45 9.04 17.27
CA GLY A 23 11.45 8.75 18.70
C GLY A 23 10.77 9.84 19.51
N PRO A 24 10.75 9.72 20.85
CA PRO A 24 10.10 10.68 21.73
C PRO A 24 10.60 12.13 21.52
N SER A 25 9.70 13.10 21.60
CA SER A 25 9.95 14.51 21.30
C SER A 25 9.68 15.41 22.50
N PRO A 26 10.46 16.50 22.72
CA PRO A 26 10.15 17.47 23.76
C PRO A 26 8.91 18.30 23.39
N ALA A 27 8.11 18.72 24.40
CA ALA A 27 6.89 19.51 24.20
C ALA A 27 7.13 20.80 23.39
N ALA A 28 8.30 21.40 23.52
CA ALA A 28 8.68 22.59 22.76
C ALA A 28 8.77 22.32 21.25
N ALA A 29 9.31 21.16 20.84
CA ALA A 29 9.37 20.76 19.44
C ALA A 29 7.96 20.49 18.87
N VAL A 30 7.08 19.84 19.65
CA VAL A 30 5.66 19.64 19.28
C VAL A 30 4.96 20.99 19.08
N ALA A 31 5.14 21.94 20.00
CA ALA A 31 4.56 23.28 19.91
C ALA A 31 5.01 24.03 18.65
N GLN A 32 6.31 24.00 18.37
CA GLN A 32 6.89 24.62 17.19
C GLN A 32 6.39 23.96 15.90
N GLY A 33 6.43 22.62 15.83
CA GLY A 33 6.04 21.88 14.64
C GLY A 33 4.55 22.01 14.29
N LEU A 34 3.69 22.26 15.29
CA LEU A 34 2.25 22.42 15.09
C LEU A 34 1.80 23.89 15.04
N GLY A 35 2.68 24.86 15.34
CA GLY A 35 2.34 26.27 15.44
C GLY A 35 1.36 26.57 16.58
N LEU A 36 1.46 25.83 17.72
CA LEU A 36 0.58 25.98 18.86
C LEU A 36 1.30 26.65 20.04
N PRO A 37 0.59 27.42 20.91
CA PRO A 37 1.14 27.90 22.16
C PRO A 37 1.61 26.75 23.06
N ARG A 38 2.72 26.93 23.76
CA ARG A 38 3.28 25.89 24.65
C ARG A 38 2.29 25.44 25.72
N SER A 39 1.55 26.38 26.35
CA SER A 39 0.52 26.07 27.34
C SER A 39 -0.56 25.13 26.79
N THR A 40 -1.03 25.40 25.57
CA THR A 40 -2.01 24.52 24.89
C THR A 40 -1.44 23.13 24.67
N VAL A 41 -0.18 23.03 24.20
CA VAL A 41 0.45 21.71 23.97
C VAL A 41 0.62 20.94 25.28
N TYR A 42 1.01 21.59 26.39
CA TYR A 42 1.09 20.91 27.70
C TYR A 42 -0.27 20.39 28.17
N HIS A 43 -1.35 21.15 28.01
CA HIS A 43 -2.69 20.69 28.37
C HIS A 43 -3.12 19.49 27.49
N LEU A 44 -2.86 19.54 26.18
CA LEU A 44 -3.19 18.42 25.30
C LEU A 44 -2.37 17.17 25.62
N LEU A 45 -1.07 17.33 25.88
CA LEU A 45 -0.18 16.23 26.27
C LEU A 45 -0.61 15.62 27.60
N SER A 46 -1.03 16.43 28.60
CA SER A 46 -1.54 15.91 29.86
C SER A 46 -2.74 15.00 29.66
N VAL A 47 -3.77 15.48 28.92
CA VAL A 47 -4.95 14.68 28.62
C VAL A 47 -4.58 13.40 27.88
N LEU A 48 -3.70 13.47 26.87
CA LEU A 48 -3.28 12.32 26.10
C LEU A 48 -2.45 11.31 26.91
N VAL A 49 -1.73 11.78 27.94
CA VAL A 49 -1.04 10.91 28.91
C VAL A 49 -2.05 10.22 29.81
N ASP A 50 -3.02 10.96 30.36
CA ASP A 50 -4.06 10.43 31.22
C ASP A 50 -4.89 9.35 30.51
N GLU A 51 -5.16 9.54 29.20
CA GLU A 51 -5.87 8.57 28.34
C GLU A 51 -4.94 7.45 27.78
N GLY A 52 -3.65 7.46 28.11
CA GLY A 52 -2.66 6.44 27.70
C GLY A 52 -2.24 6.48 26.23
N PHE A 53 -2.66 7.49 25.46
CA PHE A 53 -2.23 7.69 24.06
C PHE A 53 -0.82 8.21 23.92
N VAL A 54 -0.33 8.91 24.94
CA VAL A 54 1.02 9.45 25.04
C VAL A 54 1.69 8.92 26.31
N THR A 55 2.99 8.66 26.25
CA THR A 55 3.82 8.36 27.41
C THR A 55 4.77 9.54 27.64
N HIS A 56 4.82 10.05 28.86
CA HIS A 56 5.82 11.00 29.30
C HIS A 56 7.05 10.26 29.84
N LEU A 57 8.23 10.64 29.39
CA LEU A 57 9.52 10.17 29.85
C LEU A 57 10.17 11.30 30.70
N PRO A 58 9.98 11.29 32.02
CA PRO A 58 10.35 12.43 32.87
C PRO A 58 11.84 12.73 32.86
N GLU A 59 12.68 11.70 32.85
CA GLU A 59 14.14 11.83 32.87
C GLU A 59 14.71 12.49 31.60
N GLU A 60 13.99 12.30 30.46
CA GLU A 60 14.36 12.85 29.16
C GLU A 60 13.60 14.15 28.83
N HIS A 61 12.62 14.54 29.64
CA HIS A 61 11.66 15.61 29.33
C HIS A 61 11.00 15.47 27.94
N ARG A 62 10.65 14.22 27.55
CA ARG A 62 10.12 13.86 26.23
C ARG A 62 8.78 13.14 26.32
N TYR A 63 8.06 13.19 25.21
CA TYR A 63 6.76 12.58 25.02
C TYR A 63 6.81 11.64 23.81
N GLY A 64 6.37 10.40 23.99
CA GLY A 64 6.25 9.38 22.93
C GLY A 64 4.83 8.86 22.82
N LEU A 65 4.55 8.01 21.83
CA LEU A 65 3.26 7.31 21.75
C LEU A 65 3.13 6.32 22.91
N GLY A 66 1.94 6.29 23.52
CA GLY A 66 1.58 5.38 24.59
C GLY A 66 0.89 4.10 24.10
N THR A 67 0.64 3.16 25.02
CA THR A 67 0.09 1.83 24.72
C THR A 67 -1.33 1.85 24.14
N ALA A 68 -2.13 2.88 24.44
CA ALA A 68 -3.45 3.04 23.83
C ALA A 68 -3.36 3.27 22.32
N SER A 69 -2.31 3.93 21.83
CA SER A 69 -2.04 4.09 20.39
C SER A 69 -1.75 2.75 19.71
N LEU A 70 -1.00 1.85 20.36
CA LEU A 70 -0.77 0.47 19.87
C LEU A 70 -2.06 -0.34 19.84
N ALA A 71 -2.88 -0.24 20.90
CA ALA A 71 -4.16 -0.93 20.98
C ALA A 71 -5.12 -0.51 19.86
N LEU A 72 -5.18 0.79 19.54
CA LEU A 72 -5.95 1.32 18.41
C LEU A 72 -5.46 0.78 17.06
N GLY A 73 -4.15 0.78 16.81
CA GLY A 73 -3.58 0.21 15.60
C GLY A 73 -3.90 -1.28 15.44
N SER A 74 -3.80 -2.05 16.54
CA SER A 74 -4.15 -3.47 16.56
C SER A 74 -5.66 -3.69 16.32
N ALA A 75 -6.52 -2.86 16.90
CA ALA A 75 -7.97 -2.92 16.68
C ALA A 75 -8.32 -2.58 15.22
N TYR A 76 -7.68 -1.58 14.63
CA TYR A 76 -7.84 -1.25 13.21
C TYR A 76 -7.49 -2.44 12.31
N ALA A 77 -6.38 -3.12 12.55
CA ALA A 77 -5.97 -4.31 11.80
C ALA A 77 -7.02 -5.43 11.86
N ARG A 78 -7.75 -5.57 12.99
CA ARG A 78 -8.84 -6.54 13.14
C ARG A 78 -10.16 -6.08 12.51
N GLN A 79 -10.49 -4.79 12.56
CA GLN A 79 -11.82 -4.25 12.20
C GLN A 79 -11.94 -3.82 10.75
N ALA A 80 -10.86 -3.37 10.14
CA ALA A 80 -10.85 -2.86 8.77
C ALA A 80 -9.82 -3.61 7.91
N PRO A 81 -10.02 -4.92 7.68
CA PRO A 81 -9.13 -5.64 6.78
C PRO A 81 -9.15 -4.97 5.42
N LEU A 82 -7.97 -4.83 4.84
CA LEU A 82 -7.74 -4.25 3.52
C LEU A 82 -8.74 -4.77 2.47
N ALA A 83 -9.06 -6.06 2.52
CA ALA A 83 -10.04 -6.68 1.63
C ALA A 83 -11.42 -6.02 1.71
N ARG A 84 -11.88 -5.66 2.92
CA ARG A 84 -13.20 -5.02 3.11
C ARG A 84 -13.24 -3.62 2.49
N LEU A 85 -12.17 -2.87 2.61
CA LEU A 85 -12.05 -1.53 2.03
C LEU A 85 -11.92 -1.57 0.50
N ALA A 86 -11.22 -2.59 -0.02
CA ALA A 86 -10.90 -2.71 -1.43
C ALA A 86 -12.03 -3.35 -2.27
N ARG A 87 -12.82 -4.28 -1.74
CA ARG A 87 -13.87 -5.00 -2.49
C ARG A 87 -14.77 -4.09 -3.35
N PRO A 88 -15.36 -3.00 -2.83
CA PRO A 88 -16.22 -2.14 -3.64
C PRO A 88 -15.46 -1.37 -4.72
N VAL A 89 -14.15 -1.13 -4.53
CA VAL A 89 -13.32 -0.46 -5.53
C VAL A 89 -12.98 -1.44 -6.66
N VAL A 90 -12.58 -2.66 -6.29
CA VAL A 90 -12.27 -3.74 -7.25
C VAL A 90 -13.51 -4.12 -8.07
N ALA A 91 -14.70 -4.18 -7.46
CA ALA A 91 -15.94 -4.45 -8.17
C ALA A 91 -16.23 -3.40 -9.26
N ARG A 92 -16.14 -2.11 -8.91
CA ARG A 92 -16.31 -1.01 -9.89
C ARG A 92 -15.25 -1.03 -10.99
N LEU A 93 -14.02 -1.46 -10.66
CA LEU A 93 -12.96 -1.60 -11.66
C LEU A 93 -13.34 -2.66 -12.70
N VAL A 94 -13.86 -3.81 -12.27
CA VAL A 94 -14.38 -4.87 -13.16
C VAL A 94 -15.54 -4.36 -13.99
N GLU A 95 -16.53 -3.73 -13.39
CA GLU A 95 -17.70 -3.17 -14.08
C GLU A 95 -17.31 -2.17 -15.18
N SER A 96 -16.31 -1.32 -14.90
CA SER A 96 -15.89 -0.26 -15.83
C SER A 96 -14.97 -0.74 -16.96
N THR A 97 -14.24 -1.85 -16.76
CA THR A 97 -13.26 -2.35 -17.74
C THR A 97 -13.69 -3.60 -18.49
N GLY A 98 -14.59 -4.39 -17.88
CA GLY A 98 -14.97 -5.71 -18.38
C GLY A 98 -13.89 -6.77 -18.18
N GLU A 99 -12.83 -6.48 -17.41
CA GLU A 99 -11.73 -7.41 -17.14
C GLU A 99 -11.76 -7.88 -15.67
N SER A 100 -11.24 -9.08 -15.41
CA SER A 100 -11.14 -9.63 -14.06
C SER A 100 -10.10 -8.87 -13.24
N ALA A 101 -10.44 -8.52 -11.99
CA ALA A 101 -9.57 -7.76 -11.11
C ALA A 101 -9.31 -8.49 -9.80
N HIS A 102 -8.14 -8.24 -9.22
CA HIS A 102 -7.76 -8.80 -7.94
C HIS A 102 -6.90 -7.84 -7.12
N LEU A 103 -6.88 -8.07 -5.82
CA LEU A 103 -6.00 -7.40 -4.87
C LEU A 103 -5.19 -8.44 -4.12
N ALA A 104 -3.88 -8.25 -4.08
CA ALA A 104 -2.96 -9.14 -3.38
C ALA A 104 -2.00 -8.38 -2.49
N VAL A 105 -1.57 -9.00 -1.39
CA VAL A 105 -0.56 -8.47 -0.48
C VAL A 105 0.72 -9.28 -0.59
N LEU A 106 1.86 -8.64 -0.33
CA LEU A 106 3.15 -9.34 -0.31
C LEU A 106 3.27 -10.14 1.00
N ASN A 107 3.59 -11.42 0.86
CA ASN A 107 3.87 -12.32 1.97
C ASN A 107 5.18 -13.08 1.70
N GLY A 108 6.28 -12.57 2.25
CA GLY A 108 7.61 -13.06 1.90
C GLY A 108 7.91 -12.81 0.41
N ARG A 109 8.19 -13.89 -0.34
CA ARG A 109 8.47 -13.86 -1.80
C ARG A 109 7.24 -14.09 -2.67
N GLU A 110 6.09 -14.26 -2.06
CA GLU A 110 4.82 -14.54 -2.73
C GLU A 110 3.85 -13.39 -2.53
N VAL A 111 2.87 -13.31 -3.37
CA VAL A 111 1.64 -12.54 -3.13
C VAL A 111 0.55 -13.47 -2.66
N LEU A 112 -0.26 -13.01 -1.70
CA LEU A 112 -1.47 -13.66 -1.22
C LEU A 112 -2.67 -12.85 -1.72
N TYR A 113 -3.57 -13.50 -2.46
CA TYR A 113 -4.78 -12.85 -2.98
C TYR A 113 -5.85 -12.74 -1.90
N LEU A 114 -6.29 -11.51 -1.62
CA LEU A 114 -7.31 -11.20 -0.61
C LEU A 114 -8.68 -10.87 -1.22
N VAL A 115 -8.69 -10.39 -2.46
CA VAL A 115 -9.90 -10.07 -3.21
C VAL A 115 -9.72 -10.53 -4.64
N GLU A 116 -10.71 -11.25 -5.16
CA GLU A 116 -10.89 -11.52 -6.57
C GLU A 116 -12.30 -11.12 -6.98
N GLN A 117 -12.42 -10.50 -8.12
CA GLN A 117 -13.68 -10.18 -8.77
C GLN A 117 -13.57 -10.57 -10.25
N ARG A 118 -14.31 -11.58 -10.65
CA ARG A 118 -14.30 -12.10 -12.02
C ARG A 118 -15.25 -11.32 -12.90
N ALA A 119 -14.80 -10.99 -14.10
CA ALA A 119 -15.66 -10.45 -15.14
C ALA A 119 -16.41 -11.59 -15.85
N PRO A 120 -17.67 -11.39 -16.26
CA PRO A 120 -18.41 -12.37 -17.06
C PRO A 120 -17.68 -12.69 -18.37
N ARG A 121 -17.68 -13.97 -18.75
CA ARG A 121 -17.07 -14.47 -20.02
C ARG A 121 -15.56 -14.25 -20.13
N ARG A 122 -14.86 -14.02 -19.03
CA ARG A 122 -13.39 -13.98 -18.97
C ARG A 122 -12.82 -15.31 -18.47
N PRO A 123 -11.54 -15.61 -18.74
CA PRO A 123 -10.92 -16.87 -18.35
C PRO A 123 -10.99 -17.09 -16.85
N THR A 124 -11.05 -18.36 -16.45
CA THR A 124 -10.86 -18.73 -15.06
C THR A 124 -9.41 -18.46 -14.69
N LEU A 125 -9.20 -17.58 -13.73
CA LEU A 125 -7.87 -17.24 -13.24
C LEU A 125 -7.38 -18.29 -12.24
N VAL A 126 -6.07 -18.47 -12.16
CA VAL A 126 -5.43 -19.21 -11.06
C VAL A 126 -5.36 -18.40 -9.76
N THR A 127 -5.83 -17.16 -9.79
CA THR A 127 -5.83 -16.20 -8.70
C THR A 127 -7.16 -16.25 -7.96
N ASP A 128 -7.37 -17.25 -7.12
CA ASP A 128 -8.53 -17.26 -6.20
C ASP A 128 -8.12 -16.69 -4.84
N VAL A 129 -9.10 -16.35 -3.99
CA VAL A 129 -8.83 -15.92 -2.61
C VAL A 129 -8.03 -17.00 -1.90
N ASP A 130 -7.04 -16.59 -1.09
CA ASP A 130 -6.07 -17.43 -0.38
C ASP A 130 -5.03 -18.14 -1.27
N VAL A 131 -5.07 -17.99 -2.59
CA VAL A 131 -4.02 -18.48 -3.49
C VAL A 131 -2.74 -17.65 -3.29
N ARG A 132 -1.60 -18.33 -3.41
CA ARG A 132 -0.26 -17.75 -3.36
C ARG A 132 0.44 -17.93 -4.69
N LEU A 133 1.06 -16.86 -5.18
CA LEU A 133 1.87 -16.89 -6.39
C LEU A 133 3.20 -16.14 -6.19
N PRO A 134 4.27 -16.53 -6.90
CA PRO A 134 5.55 -15.84 -6.80
C PRO A 134 5.46 -14.36 -7.17
N ALA A 135 5.85 -13.47 -6.25
CA ALA A 135 5.69 -12.03 -6.41
C ALA A 135 6.46 -11.45 -7.61
N HIS A 136 7.60 -12.06 -7.96
CA HIS A 136 8.41 -11.61 -9.10
C HIS A 136 7.80 -11.95 -10.47
N LEU A 137 6.83 -12.89 -10.52
CA LEU A 137 6.12 -13.27 -11.75
C LEU A 137 4.80 -12.54 -11.91
N THR A 138 4.20 -12.02 -10.83
CA THR A 138 2.88 -11.38 -10.90
C THR A 138 2.99 -9.86 -11.07
N ALA A 139 2.07 -9.25 -11.83
CA ALA A 139 2.01 -7.79 -11.95
C ALA A 139 1.77 -7.13 -10.59
N SER A 140 0.84 -7.66 -9.76
CA SER A 140 0.56 -7.17 -8.41
C SER A 140 1.79 -7.22 -7.50
N GLY A 141 2.55 -8.32 -7.54
CA GLY A 141 3.80 -8.45 -6.78
C GLY A 141 4.89 -7.47 -7.24
N ARG A 142 5.09 -7.33 -8.55
CA ARG A 142 6.02 -6.36 -9.13
C ARG A 142 5.67 -4.92 -8.77
N ALA A 143 4.37 -4.57 -8.74
CA ALA A 143 3.94 -3.25 -8.31
C ALA A 143 4.33 -2.96 -6.86
N VAL A 144 4.10 -3.91 -5.94
CA VAL A 144 4.50 -3.79 -4.53
C VAL A 144 6.02 -3.75 -4.39
N LEU A 145 6.74 -4.70 -5.02
CA LEU A 145 8.21 -4.78 -4.96
C LEU A 145 8.89 -3.51 -5.50
N ALA A 146 8.31 -2.86 -6.50
CA ALA A 146 8.84 -1.61 -7.04
C ALA A 146 8.80 -0.45 -6.05
N GLY A 147 7.85 -0.43 -5.12
CA GLY A 147 7.74 0.57 -4.06
C GLY A 147 8.61 0.28 -2.83
N LEU A 148 9.20 -0.92 -2.71
CA LEU A 148 10.06 -1.28 -1.58
C LEU A 148 11.49 -0.74 -1.73
N PRO A 149 12.19 -0.49 -0.60
CA PRO A 149 13.63 -0.23 -0.60
C PRO A 149 14.43 -1.36 -1.27
N ALA A 150 15.47 -1.00 -2.03
CA ALA A 150 16.29 -1.99 -2.75
C ALA A 150 16.95 -3.04 -1.83
N ALA A 151 17.27 -2.67 -0.59
CA ALA A 151 17.80 -3.58 0.42
C ALA A 151 16.77 -4.67 0.81
N GLN A 152 15.50 -4.29 0.93
CA GLN A 152 14.42 -5.22 1.25
C GLN A 152 14.14 -6.19 0.10
N VAL A 153 14.12 -5.69 -1.15
CA VAL A 153 14.00 -6.56 -2.34
C VAL A 153 15.15 -7.57 -2.39
N ARG A 154 16.39 -7.12 -2.12
CA ARG A 154 17.55 -8.03 -2.07
C ARG A 154 17.44 -9.09 -0.96
N ALA A 155 16.91 -8.72 0.21
CA ALA A 155 16.70 -9.65 1.31
C ALA A 155 15.64 -10.72 0.95
N LEU A 156 14.60 -10.35 0.21
CA LEU A 156 13.58 -11.28 -0.27
C LEU A 156 14.13 -12.24 -1.34
N PHE A 157 15.06 -11.81 -2.19
CA PHE A 157 15.61 -12.59 -3.29
C PHE A 157 17.15 -12.70 -3.18
N PRO A 158 17.66 -13.46 -2.18
CA PRO A 158 19.09 -13.49 -1.86
C PRO A 158 19.94 -14.30 -2.86
N ASN A 159 19.35 -15.24 -3.59
CA ASN A 159 20.04 -16.13 -4.52
C ASN A 159 19.08 -16.64 -5.61
N ALA A 160 19.60 -17.42 -6.56
CA ALA A 160 18.80 -17.96 -7.69
C ALA A 160 17.66 -18.87 -7.24
N ALA A 161 17.82 -19.65 -6.15
CA ALA A 161 16.77 -20.54 -5.64
C ALA A 161 15.54 -19.77 -5.09
N ALA A 162 15.63 -18.44 -4.95
CA ALA A 162 14.49 -17.60 -4.58
C ALA A 162 13.54 -17.30 -5.75
N PHE A 163 13.94 -17.66 -6.99
CA PHE A 163 13.17 -17.40 -8.20
C PHE A 163 12.50 -18.69 -8.68
N ALA A 164 11.17 -18.70 -8.63
CA ALA A 164 10.38 -19.78 -9.23
C ALA A 164 10.28 -19.56 -10.75
N ASP A 165 10.27 -20.65 -11.50
CA ASP A 165 9.89 -20.70 -12.89
C ASP A 165 8.56 -21.42 -13.03
N ARG A 166 7.59 -20.85 -13.74
CA ARG A 166 6.28 -21.47 -13.95
C ARG A 166 6.00 -21.82 -15.40
N THR A 167 6.48 -20.99 -16.31
CA THR A 167 6.11 -21.05 -17.74
C THR A 167 7.32 -20.97 -18.66
N GLY A 168 8.52 -20.97 -18.12
CA GLY A 168 9.75 -20.71 -18.87
C GLY A 168 9.99 -19.22 -19.19
N VAL A 169 9.10 -18.34 -18.72
CA VAL A 169 9.19 -16.89 -18.95
C VAL A 169 9.28 -16.17 -17.59
N GLY A 170 9.99 -15.05 -17.57
CA GLY A 170 10.12 -14.20 -16.38
C GLY A 170 11.54 -14.12 -15.82
N PRO A 171 11.74 -13.31 -14.77
CA PRO A 171 13.07 -13.10 -14.19
C PRO A 171 13.51 -14.28 -13.33
N LEU A 172 14.66 -14.86 -13.63
CA LEU A 172 15.30 -15.94 -12.87
C LEU A 172 16.50 -15.44 -12.04
N SER A 173 16.68 -14.13 -11.94
CA SER A 173 17.76 -13.52 -11.17
C SER A 173 17.37 -12.17 -10.58
N LEU A 174 18.09 -11.76 -9.53
CA LEU A 174 17.89 -10.45 -8.92
C LEU A 174 18.22 -9.30 -9.89
N SER A 175 19.18 -9.48 -10.78
CA SER A 175 19.53 -8.48 -11.81
C SER A 175 18.38 -8.28 -12.80
N ALA A 176 17.80 -9.37 -13.31
CA ALA A 176 16.65 -9.34 -14.21
C ALA A 176 15.42 -8.72 -13.52
N LEU A 177 15.14 -9.13 -12.28
CA LEU A 177 14.05 -8.53 -11.50
C LEU A 177 14.26 -7.03 -11.29
N ARG A 178 15.46 -6.58 -10.94
CA ARG A 178 15.77 -5.15 -10.76
C ARG A 178 15.56 -4.33 -12.03
N GLU A 179 15.85 -4.88 -13.21
CA GLU A 179 15.57 -4.22 -14.48
C GLU A 179 14.06 -4.01 -14.67
N ILE A 180 13.28 -5.06 -14.43
CA ILE A 180 11.80 -4.98 -14.49
C ILE A 180 11.29 -3.91 -13.51
N LEU A 181 11.74 -3.93 -12.23
CA LEU A 181 11.30 -2.97 -11.22
C LEU A 181 11.73 -1.53 -11.54
N ARG A 182 12.89 -1.32 -12.19
CA ARG A 182 13.26 -0.01 -12.73
C ARG A 182 12.29 0.45 -13.81
N GLY A 183 11.88 -0.45 -14.70
CA GLY A 183 10.86 -0.20 -15.71
C GLY A 183 9.52 0.19 -15.08
N VAL A 184 9.08 -0.54 -14.04
CA VAL A 184 7.86 -0.23 -13.29
C VAL A 184 7.90 1.18 -12.69
N ARG A 185 9.01 1.56 -12.04
CA ARG A 185 9.17 2.90 -11.45
C ARG A 185 9.14 4.03 -12.49
N ARG A 186 9.75 3.83 -13.67
CA ARG A 186 9.73 4.82 -14.77
C ARG A 186 8.34 4.97 -15.39
N ARG A 187 7.66 3.86 -15.62
CA ARG A 187 6.36 3.80 -16.29
C ARG A 187 5.19 4.10 -15.34
N GLY A 188 5.38 3.90 -14.02
CA GLY A 188 4.39 4.11 -12.99
C GLY A 188 3.47 2.92 -12.71
N TRP A 189 3.55 1.83 -13.49
CA TRP A 189 2.74 0.63 -13.34
C TRP A 189 3.51 -0.65 -13.70
N ALA A 190 3.07 -1.78 -13.17
CA ALA A 190 3.67 -3.08 -13.40
C ALA A 190 2.88 -3.89 -14.42
N GLU A 191 3.58 -4.80 -15.09
CA GLU A 191 3.03 -5.70 -16.09
C GLU A 191 3.65 -7.08 -15.95
N GLU A 192 2.89 -8.11 -16.29
CA GLU A 192 3.38 -9.46 -16.62
C GLU A 192 2.64 -9.95 -17.85
N ASP A 193 3.26 -10.83 -18.64
CA ASP A 193 2.71 -11.37 -19.88
C ASP A 193 3.11 -12.84 -20.02
N GLY A 194 2.21 -13.74 -19.66
CA GLY A 194 2.39 -15.19 -19.75
C GLY A 194 3.30 -15.79 -18.66
N GLU A 195 3.85 -15.03 -17.74
CA GLU A 195 4.72 -15.56 -16.67
C GLU A 195 3.95 -16.33 -15.60
N VAL A 196 2.66 -16.03 -15.42
CA VAL A 196 1.76 -16.76 -14.50
C VAL A 196 0.98 -17.83 -15.23
N THR A 197 0.34 -17.46 -16.33
CA THR A 197 -0.49 -18.34 -17.16
C THR A 197 -0.28 -17.97 -18.63
N PRO A 198 0.17 -18.90 -19.47
CA PRO A 198 0.33 -18.65 -20.91
C PRO A 198 -0.94 -18.09 -21.54
N GLY A 199 -0.80 -17.07 -22.38
CA GLY A 199 -1.91 -16.40 -23.09
C GLY A 199 -2.67 -15.36 -22.25
N LEU A 200 -2.36 -15.21 -20.96
CA LEU A 200 -2.90 -14.15 -20.11
C LEU A 200 -1.82 -13.12 -19.80
N ALA A 201 -2.25 -11.88 -19.69
CA ALA A 201 -1.40 -10.77 -19.25
C ALA A 201 -2.10 -9.98 -18.15
N SER A 202 -1.31 -9.30 -17.33
CA SER A 202 -1.85 -8.48 -16.24
C SER A 202 -1.13 -7.13 -16.15
N VAL A 203 -1.88 -6.09 -15.74
CA VAL A 203 -1.34 -4.78 -15.39
C VAL A 203 -1.71 -4.43 -13.95
N ALA A 204 -0.80 -3.78 -13.21
CA ALA A 204 -1.02 -3.51 -11.79
C ALA A 204 -0.44 -2.18 -11.32
N HIS A 205 -1.06 -1.63 -10.26
CA HIS A 205 -0.54 -0.54 -9.45
C HIS A 205 -0.48 -0.94 -7.97
N ALA A 206 0.45 -0.38 -7.23
CA ALA A 206 0.49 -0.53 -5.78
C ALA A 206 -0.47 0.45 -5.10
N ALA A 207 -1.23 -0.04 -4.13
CA ALA A 207 -1.88 0.79 -3.13
C ALA A 207 -0.92 1.00 -1.96
N VAL A 208 -0.85 2.23 -1.45
CA VAL A 208 0.05 2.63 -0.36
C VAL A 208 -0.74 3.03 0.88
N ASP A 209 -0.12 2.93 2.04
CA ASP A 209 -0.69 3.41 3.30
C ASP A 209 -0.38 4.89 3.56
N HIS A 210 -0.73 5.36 4.78
CA HIS A 210 -0.50 6.73 5.24
C HIS A 210 1.00 7.11 5.34
N THR A 211 1.90 6.14 5.32
CA THR A 211 3.36 6.35 5.32
C THR A 211 3.95 6.40 3.91
N GLY A 212 3.16 6.07 2.89
CA GLY A 212 3.59 5.93 1.50
C GLY A 212 4.20 4.56 1.18
N LEU A 213 4.15 3.60 2.12
CA LEU A 213 4.63 2.24 1.86
C LEU A 213 3.60 1.42 1.08
N PRO A 214 4.03 0.60 0.09
CA PRO A 214 3.12 -0.26 -0.64
C PRO A 214 2.60 -1.38 0.26
N VAL A 215 1.28 -1.48 0.38
CA VAL A 215 0.60 -2.48 1.21
C VAL A 215 -0.12 -3.54 0.39
N ALA A 216 -0.46 -3.25 -0.86
CA ALA A 216 -1.11 -4.19 -1.76
C ALA A 216 -0.85 -3.85 -3.23
N GLY A 217 -0.94 -4.86 -4.10
CA GLY A 217 -1.04 -4.70 -5.54
C GLY A 217 -2.48 -4.92 -6.00
N ILE A 218 -3.02 -3.99 -6.77
CA ILE A 218 -4.30 -4.15 -7.47
C ILE A 218 -3.98 -4.40 -8.93
N ALA A 219 -4.61 -5.40 -9.53
CA ALA A 219 -4.34 -5.77 -10.92
C ALA A 219 -5.62 -6.10 -11.69
N LEU A 220 -5.53 -5.93 -13.01
CA LEU A 220 -6.44 -6.49 -14.00
C LEU A 220 -5.72 -7.57 -14.77
N THR A 221 -6.42 -8.68 -15.05
CA THR A 221 -5.95 -9.77 -15.90
C THR A 221 -6.88 -9.94 -17.09
N PHE A 222 -6.32 -10.11 -18.26
CA PHE A 222 -6.99 -10.15 -19.55
C PHE A 222 -6.28 -11.11 -20.53
N TRP A 223 -6.92 -11.46 -21.66
CA TRP A 223 -6.27 -12.17 -22.74
C TRP A 223 -5.18 -11.29 -23.36
N ALA A 224 -3.96 -11.82 -23.47
CA ALA A 224 -2.80 -11.07 -23.97
C ALA A 224 -3.03 -10.54 -25.40
N ASP A 225 -3.66 -11.37 -26.24
CA ASP A 225 -3.97 -11.05 -27.64
C ASP A 225 -5.07 -9.98 -27.80
N ASP A 226 -5.97 -9.85 -26.82
CA ASP A 226 -7.05 -8.84 -26.81
C ASP A 226 -6.55 -7.44 -26.38
N ALA A 227 -5.32 -7.32 -25.87
CA ALA A 227 -4.82 -6.08 -25.30
C ALA A 227 -3.49 -5.62 -25.92
N PRO A 228 -3.55 -4.90 -27.06
CA PRO A 228 -2.38 -4.22 -27.62
C PRO A 228 -1.84 -3.14 -26.63
N PRO A 229 -0.61 -2.64 -26.82
CA PRO A 229 0.05 -1.71 -25.87
C PRO A 229 -0.80 -0.51 -25.45
N ALA A 230 -1.56 0.09 -26.36
CA ALA A 230 -2.46 1.20 -26.04
C ALA A 230 -3.58 0.77 -25.06
N ARG A 231 -4.17 -0.40 -25.28
CA ARG A 231 -5.21 -0.96 -24.38
C ARG A 231 -4.64 -1.30 -23.02
N ARG A 232 -3.42 -1.86 -22.94
CA ARG A 232 -2.73 -2.13 -21.67
C ARG A 232 -2.50 -0.83 -20.88
N ALA A 233 -2.13 0.25 -21.53
CA ALA A 233 -1.97 1.56 -20.89
C ALA A 233 -3.30 2.13 -20.35
N GLU A 234 -4.40 1.99 -21.09
CA GLU A 234 -5.74 2.37 -20.63
C GLU A 234 -6.17 1.56 -19.38
N LEU A 235 -5.97 0.24 -19.42
CA LEU A 235 -6.25 -0.65 -18.29
C LEU A 235 -5.38 -0.30 -17.09
N ALA A 236 -4.08 -0.04 -17.29
CA ALA A 236 -3.17 0.41 -16.24
C ALA A 236 -3.64 1.74 -15.62
N ALA A 237 -4.10 2.70 -16.43
CA ALA A 237 -4.66 3.95 -15.91
C ALA A 237 -5.92 3.71 -15.05
N ALA A 238 -6.80 2.78 -15.43
CA ALA A 238 -7.97 2.41 -14.63
C ALA A 238 -7.55 1.78 -13.29
N VAL A 239 -6.59 0.84 -13.31
CA VAL A 239 -6.01 0.26 -12.08
C VAL A 239 -5.37 1.32 -11.20
N GLY A 240 -4.67 2.29 -11.80
CA GLY A 240 -4.04 3.41 -11.08
C GLY A 240 -5.06 4.24 -10.28
N ARG A 241 -6.22 4.55 -10.89
CA ARG A 241 -7.32 5.24 -10.18
C ARG A 241 -7.87 4.40 -9.02
N ALA A 242 -8.04 3.09 -9.23
CA ALA A 242 -8.49 2.18 -8.19
C ALA A 242 -7.47 2.08 -7.04
N ALA A 243 -6.17 1.99 -7.34
CA ALA A 243 -5.11 1.96 -6.35
C ALA A 243 -5.05 3.26 -5.53
N THR A 244 -5.20 4.42 -6.18
CA THR A 244 -5.28 5.72 -5.51
C THR A 244 -6.49 5.79 -4.57
N GLU A 245 -7.65 5.31 -4.99
CA GLU A 245 -8.85 5.28 -4.14
C GLU A 245 -8.68 4.37 -2.93
N VAL A 246 -8.07 3.18 -3.09
CA VAL A 246 -7.76 2.29 -1.96
C VAL A 246 -6.74 2.95 -1.03
N SER A 247 -5.68 3.56 -1.57
CA SER A 247 -4.67 4.28 -0.79
C SER A 247 -5.30 5.41 0.04
N ARG A 248 -6.19 6.20 -0.56
CA ARG A 248 -6.92 7.25 0.14
C ARG A 248 -7.75 6.70 1.31
N ARG A 249 -8.41 5.56 1.15
CA ARG A 249 -9.18 4.87 2.21
C ARG A 249 -8.27 4.32 3.31
N LEU A 250 -7.01 4.04 3.00
CA LEU A 250 -5.97 3.64 3.96
C LEU A 250 -5.27 4.83 4.63
N GLY A 251 -5.71 6.06 4.34
CA GLY A 251 -5.18 7.27 4.94
C GLY A 251 -3.93 7.82 4.25
N ALA A 252 -3.59 7.34 3.05
CA ALA A 252 -2.53 7.96 2.25
C ALA A 252 -2.87 9.44 1.99
N ARG A 253 -1.88 10.30 2.16
CA ARG A 253 -1.97 11.70 1.76
C ARG A 253 -1.81 11.78 0.25
N GLU A 254 -2.60 12.61 -0.40
CA GLU A 254 -2.36 12.94 -1.80
C GLU A 254 -0.95 13.53 -1.91
N SER A 255 -0.07 12.85 -2.67
CA SER A 255 1.23 13.42 -3.01
C SER A 255 0.96 14.66 -3.87
N PRO A 256 1.53 15.83 -3.56
CA PRO A 256 1.39 16.97 -4.45
C PRO A 256 1.85 16.54 -5.84
N ALA A 257 1.06 16.87 -6.86
CA ALA A 257 1.41 16.62 -8.25
C ALA A 257 2.82 17.20 -8.52
N PRO A 258 3.69 16.50 -9.28
CA PRO A 258 4.98 17.06 -9.64
C PRO A 258 4.74 18.40 -10.35
N PRO A 259 5.55 19.43 -10.09
CA PRO A 259 5.45 20.69 -10.79
C PRO A 259 5.60 20.45 -12.30
N ARG A 260 4.71 21.05 -13.07
CA ARG A 260 4.69 21.01 -14.54
C ARG A 260 5.96 21.60 -15.12
#